data_be6ee62b1323d5ebf5a59d78ac4aa713
#
_entry.id   be6ee62b1323d5ebf5a59d78ac4aa713
#
_cell.length_a   1.000
_cell.length_b   1.000
_cell.length_c   1.000
_cell.angle_alpha   90.00
_cell.angle_beta   90.00
_cell.angle_gamma   90.00
#
_symmetry.space_group_name_H-M   'P 1'
#
loop_
_entity.id
_entity.type
_entity.pdbx_description
1 polymer ?
#
loop_
_entity_poly.entity_id
_entity_poly.type
_entity_poly.pdbx_seq_one_letter_code
_entity_poly.pdbx_strand_id
1 'polypeptide(L)'
;YDKLITDFTPNTPKYVFKGIGELAIQPPRIITGDDYERQNITGGELLGEVRVNIFNISKINSEVRGGKEPRIKRMREVLGDSYFNHLANLPDLVLLMDESHRYRASAGVRAINELKPLFGLEVTATPFVESSRGPVPFKNVVMDYPLARAMEDGFVKEPAVVTQRNFSASAHTPEDVEKIKLEDGVRLHETTKVELLTYARENGVQVVKPFVLVIARDTTHAAQLKTLIESDAFYEGRYAGKVIQVDSSRSGAEEEEMITRLLAVENVDEPTEIVIHVNMLKEGWDVTNLYTIVPLRAANARTLIEQSIGRGLRLPYGKRTGVAAVDRLNIVAHDKFQEIIDEANRGDSPIRLKQVILDAPTAFDKKVSVQVGSGAAARLGLTDAAPAVDPASAAAHGGE
;
A
#
# COMPACT_ATOMS: atom_id res chain seq x y z
N TYR A 1 -7.50 -10.33 7.12
CA TYR A 1 -7.79 -11.47 7.99
C TYR A 1 -6.49 -12.10 8.47
N ASP A 2 -5.65 -12.68 7.59
CA ASP A 2 -4.41 -13.37 7.96
C ASP A 2 -3.39 -12.47 8.67
N LYS A 3 -3.31 -11.21 8.24
CA LYS A 3 -2.49 -10.21 8.92
C LYS A 3 -2.92 -9.99 10.36
N LEU A 4 -4.22 -9.84 10.63
CA LEU A 4 -4.73 -9.70 11.99
C LEU A 4 -4.39 -10.93 12.84
N ILE A 5 -4.55 -12.14 12.31
CA ILE A 5 -4.17 -13.36 13.00
C ILE A 5 -2.68 -13.30 13.38
N THR A 6 -1.80 -12.95 12.45
CA THR A 6 -0.36 -12.83 12.69
C THR A 6 -0.04 -11.77 13.75
N ASP A 7 -0.64 -10.59 13.63
CA ASP A 7 -0.37 -9.45 14.53
C ASP A 7 -0.89 -9.70 15.97
N PHE A 8 -1.92 -10.51 16.14
CA PHE A 8 -2.44 -10.92 17.44
C PHE A 8 -1.83 -12.23 18.00
N THR A 9 -1.09 -12.98 17.16
CA THR A 9 -0.44 -14.22 17.61
C THR A 9 0.84 -13.91 18.38
N PRO A 10 0.99 -14.47 19.62
CA PRO A 10 2.19 -14.26 20.44
C PRO A 10 3.47 -14.69 19.72
N ASN A 11 4.59 -14.05 20.06
CA ASN A 11 5.93 -14.32 19.53
C ASN A 11 6.13 -14.02 18.04
N THR A 12 5.21 -13.30 17.40
CA THR A 12 5.42 -12.75 16.06
C THR A 12 6.14 -11.38 16.15
N PRO A 13 6.87 -10.97 15.10
CA PRO A 13 7.60 -9.68 15.13
C PRO A 13 6.69 -8.47 15.34
N LYS A 14 5.43 -8.54 14.89
CA LYS A 14 4.43 -7.45 14.95
C LYS A 14 3.36 -7.67 16.03
N TYR A 15 3.62 -8.54 17.03
CA TYR A 15 2.66 -8.81 18.10
C TYR A 15 2.21 -7.52 18.79
N VAL A 16 0.91 -7.22 18.70
CA VAL A 16 0.34 -5.92 19.11
C VAL A 16 0.36 -5.69 20.62
N PHE A 17 0.35 -6.76 21.42
CA PHE A 17 0.35 -6.65 22.90
C PHE A 17 1.73 -6.73 23.54
N LYS A 18 2.79 -6.67 22.75
CA LYS A 18 4.18 -6.79 23.23
C LYS A 18 4.54 -5.79 24.33
N GLY A 19 3.91 -4.60 24.33
CA GLY A 19 4.14 -3.55 25.32
C GLY A 19 3.23 -3.59 26.55
N ILE A 20 2.31 -4.56 26.64
CA ILE A 20 1.34 -4.69 27.71
C ILE A 20 1.76 -5.86 28.62
N GLY A 21 2.26 -5.56 29.82
CA GLY A 21 2.90 -6.54 30.71
C GLY A 21 2.00 -7.74 31.02
N GLU A 22 0.73 -7.52 31.33
CA GLU A 22 -0.24 -8.57 31.63
C GLU A 22 -0.45 -9.51 30.43
N LEU A 23 -0.57 -8.95 29.22
CA LEU A 23 -0.80 -9.71 28.00
C LEU A 23 0.50 -10.30 27.40
N ALA A 24 1.66 -9.85 27.86
CA ALA A 24 2.94 -10.48 27.53
C ALA A 24 3.18 -11.74 28.38
N ILE A 25 2.72 -11.74 29.65
CA ILE A 25 2.84 -12.88 30.57
C ILE A 25 1.75 -13.92 30.28
N GLN A 26 0.51 -13.47 30.09
CA GLN A 26 -0.64 -14.31 29.76
C GLN A 26 -1.27 -13.82 28.44
N PRO A 27 -0.73 -14.25 27.30
CA PRO A 27 -1.22 -13.78 26.02
C PRO A 27 -2.66 -14.26 25.77
N PRO A 28 -3.46 -13.43 25.07
CA PRO A 28 -4.83 -13.82 24.73
C PRO A 28 -4.86 -15.05 23.83
N ARG A 29 -5.87 -15.84 24.03
CA ARG A 29 -6.15 -16.98 23.14
C ARG A 29 -6.79 -16.46 21.84
N ILE A 30 -6.19 -16.82 20.71
CA ILE A 30 -6.71 -16.44 19.39
C ILE A 30 -7.64 -17.54 18.89
N ILE A 31 -8.85 -17.15 18.51
CA ILE A 31 -9.87 -18.02 17.94
C ILE A 31 -10.24 -17.45 16.58
N THR A 32 -10.19 -18.28 15.54
CA THR A 32 -10.42 -17.82 14.16
C THR A 32 -11.68 -18.44 13.58
N GLY A 33 -12.19 -17.84 12.51
CA GLY A 33 -13.32 -18.37 11.76
C GLY A 33 -13.04 -19.74 11.10
N ASP A 34 -11.79 -20.19 11.09
CA ASP A 34 -11.38 -21.46 10.48
C ASP A 34 -11.17 -22.58 11.51
N ASP A 35 -10.93 -22.25 12.78
CA ASP A 35 -10.59 -23.21 13.83
C ASP A 35 -11.49 -23.18 15.06
N TYR A 36 -12.47 -22.26 15.14
CA TYR A 36 -13.37 -22.17 16.31
C TYR A 36 -14.07 -23.47 16.67
N GLU A 37 -14.31 -24.36 15.68
CA GLU A 37 -14.92 -25.67 15.88
C GLU A 37 -14.03 -26.66 16.63
N ARG A 38 -12.72 -26.52 16.50
CA ARG A 38 -11.71 -27.44 17.05
C ARG A 38 -11.21 -27.01 18.42
N GLN A 39 -11.46 -25.78 18.80
CA GLN A 39 -10.94 -25.23 20.05
C GLN A 39 -11.85 -25.60 21.22
N ASN A 40 -11.25 -26.15 22.28
CA ASN A 40 -11.98 -26.46 23.51
C ASN A 40 -12.29 -25.13 24.25
N ILE A 41 -13.55 -24.69 24.13
CA ILE A 41 -13.99 -23.37 24.60
C ILE A 41 -14.39 -23.40 26.08
N THR A 42 -14.65 -24.60 26.63
CA THR A 42 -15.22 -24.78 27.96
C THR A 42 -14.23 -24.75 29.14
N GLY A 43 -12.93 -24.68 28.89
CA GLY A 43 -11.91 -24.79 29.95
C GLY A 43 -11.30 -23.47 30.47
N GLY A 44 -11.52 -22.34 29.82
CA GLY A 44 -10.84 -21.07 30.14
C GLY A 44 -11.59 -20.10 31.06
N GLU A 45 -12.88 -20.32 31.32
CA GLU A 45 -13.70 -19.41 32.11
C GLU A 45 -13.25 -19.29 33.58
N LEU A 46 -12.58 -20.31 34.09
CA LEU A 46 -12.14 -20.34 35.50
C LEU A 46 -10.90 -19.46 35.81
N LEU A 47 -10.16 -18.99 34.78
CA LEU A 47 -8.86 -18.34 34.93
C LEU A 47 -8.81 -16.89 34.40
N GLY A 48 -9.94 -16.33 33.97
CA GLY A 48 -9.96 -14.96 33.43
C GLY A 48 -9.19 -14.81 32.09
N GLU A 49 -9.20 -15.86 31.27
CA GLU A 49 -8.52 -15.85 29.97
C GLU A 49 -9.13 -14.83 29.01
N VAL A 50 -8.30 -13.92 28.48
CA VAL A 50 -8.71 -13.01 27.41
C VAL A 50 -8.76 -13.78 26.09
N ARG A 51 -9.86 -13.71 25.37
CA ARG A 51 -10.07 -14.36 24.06
C ARG A 51 -10.22 -13.31 22.99
N VAL A 52 -9.46 -13.44 21.90
CA VAL A 52 -9.57 -12.60 20.70
C VAL A 52 -10.14 -13.46 19.58
N ASN A 53 -11.39 -13.18 19.22
CA ASN A 53 -12.11 -13.87 18.17
C ASN A 53 -11.96 -13.09 16.87
N ILE A 54 -11.28 -13.66 15.87
CA ILE A 54 -11.03 -13.01 14.56
C ILE A 54 -11.88 -13.66 13.50
N PHE A 55 -12.89 -12.95 13.02
CA PHE A 55 -13.81 -13.45 12.00
C PHE A 55 -13.91 -12.47 10.83
N ASN A 56 -13.97 -13.01 9.63
CA ASN A 56 -14.46 -12.23 8.49
C ASN A 56 -15.99 -12.17 8.57
N ILE A 57 -16.58 -11.01 8.31
CA ILE A 57 -18.04 -10.80 8.34
C ILE A 57 -18.78 -11.76 7.40
N SER A 58 -18.16 -12.19 6.30
CA SER A 58 -18.71 -13.20 5.43
C SER A 58 -18.95 -14.54 6.14
N LYS A 59 -18.13 -14.92 7.10
CA LYS A 59 -18.32 -16.12 7.93
C LYS A 59 -19.48 -15.97 8.91
N ILE A 60 -19.79 -14.76 9.33
CA ILE A 60 -20.93 -14.46 10.21
C ILE A 60 -22.23 -14.34 9.42
N ASN A 61 -22.19 -13.70 8.24
CA ASN A 61 -23.37 -13.35 7.44
C ASN A 61 -23.72 -14.34 6.33
N SER A 62 -22.76 -15.05 5.78
CA SER A 62 -22.97 -15.90 4.62
C SER A 62 -22.82 -17.35 5.04
N GLU A 63 -23.58 -18.15 4.56
CA GLU A 63 -23.70 -18.67 3.23
C GLU A 63 -25.15 -18.97 2.93
N VAL A 64 -25.88 -17.94 2.65
CA VAL A 64 -27.22 -18.10 2.11
C VAL A 64 -27.14 -18.37 0.61
N ARG A 65 -26.35 -19.36 0.19
CA ARG A 65 -26.60 -20.07 -1.05
C ARG A 65 -27.57 -21.20 -0.73
N GLY A 66 -28.83 -21.02 -1.04
CA GLY A 66 -29.88 -22.02 -0.86
C GLY A 66 -30.67 -21.95 0.43
N GLY A 67 -30.79 -20.82 1.10
CA GLY A 67 -31.69 -20.62 2.25
C GLY A 67 -31.28 -21.30 3.56
N LYS A 68 -30.03 -21.76 3.67
CA LYS A 68 -29.52 -22.40 4.90
C LYS A 68 -28.84 -21.32 5.80
N GLU A 69 -29.04 -21.46 7.10
CA GLU A 69 -28.35 -20.60 8.08
C GLU A 69 -26.81 -20.69 7.98
N PRO A 70 -26.08 -19.61 8.28
CA PRO A 70 -24.63 -19.62 8.37
C PRO A 70 -24.11 -20.73 9.28
N ARG A 71 -22.97 -21.33 8.92
CA ARG A 71 -22.37 -22.45 9.66
C ARG A 71 -22.15 -22.11 11.14
N ILE A 72 -21.69 -20.90 11.44
CA ILE A 72 -21.50 -20.42 12.80
C ILE A 72 -22.79 -20.41 13.66
N LYS A 73 -23.97 -20.29 13.03
CA LYS A 73 -25.29 -20.38 13.69
C LYS A 73 -25.79 -21.79 13.83
N ARG A 74 -25.22 -22.80 13.11
CA ARG A 74 -25.69 -24.21 13.08
C ARG A 74 -24.99 -25.14 14.05
N MET A 75 -23.78 -24.77 14.52
CA MET A 75 -22.96 -25.66 15.34
C MET A 75 -23.49 -25.77 16.77
N ARG A 76 -24.02 -26.91 17.13
CA ARG A 76 -24.54 -27.24 18.45
C ARG A 76 -23.78 -28.36 19.18
N GLU A 77 -22.86 -29.07 18.49
CA GLU A 77 -22.35 -30.35 18.98
C GLU A 77 -21.32 -30.23 20.10
N VAL A 78 -20.61 -29.13 20.27
CA VAL A 78 -19.53 -28.98 21.28
C VAL A 78 -19.97 -28.12 22.46
N LEU A 79 -20.85 -27.13 22.21
CA LEU A 79 -21.27 -26.16 23.22
C LEU A 79 -22.71 -26.32 23.69
N GLY A 80 -23.45 -27.28 23.13
CA GLY A 80 -24.90 -27.40 23.30
C GLY A 80 -25.70 -26.32 22.59
N ASP A 81 -25.01 -25.33 22.01
CA ASP A 81 -25.53 -24.22 21.25
C ASP A 81 -24.58 -23.81 20.12
N SER A 82 -25.02 -22.93 19.22
CA SER A 82 -24.15 -22.41 18.17
C SER A 82 -23.06 -21.50 18.76
N TYR A 83 -21.89 -21.46 18.11
CA TYR A 83 -20.82 -20.54 18.52
C TYR A 83 -21.28 -19.07 18.49
N PHE A 84 -22.14 -18.71 17.57
CA PHE A 84 -22.76 -17.41 17.51
C PHE A 84 -23.57 -17.09 18.78
N ASN A 85 -24.41 -18.03 19.24
CA ASN A 85 -25.18 -17.85 20.46
C ASN A 85 -24.29 -17.82 21.71
N HIS A 86 -23.20 -18.60 21.73
CA HIS A 86 -22.20 -18.52 22.79
C HIS A 86 -21.66 -17.08 22.89
N LEU A 87 -21.20 -16.49 21.76
CA LEU A 87 -20.72 -15.11 21.73
C LEU A 87 -21.80 -14.11 22.15
N ALA A 88 -23.04 -14.28 21.66
CA ALA A 88 -24.17 -13.39 21.96
C ALA A 88 -24.62 -13.42 23.43
N ASN A 89 -24.26 -14.45 24.18
CA ASN A 89 -24.56 -14.61 25.60
C ASN A 89 -23.41 -14.22 26.54
N LEU A 90 -22.25 -13.83 25.98
CA LEU A 90 -21.14 -13.31 26.79
C LEU A 90 -21.52 -11.94 27.39
N PRO A 91 -21.38 -11.74 28.70
CA PRO A 91 -21.74 -10.50 29.35
C PRO A 91 -20.77 -9.35 29.07
N ASP A 92 -19.58 -9.67 28.59
CA ASP A 92 -18.42 -8.79 28.39
C ASP A 92 -17.92 -8.75 26.95
N LEU A 93 -18.75 -9.15 25.99
CA LEU A 93 -18.39 -9.15 24.58
C LEU A 93 -18.11 -7.74 24.08
N VAL A 94 -16.90 -7.50 23.57
CA VAL A 94 -16.47 -6.27 22.90
C VAL A 94 -16.29 -6.55 21.42
N LEU A 95 -16.82 -5.70 20.55
CA LEU A 95 -16.63 -5.77 19.10
C LEU A 95 -15.64 -4.69 18.64
N LEU A 96 -14.63 -5.11 17.89
CA LEU A 96 -13.75 -4.22 17.13
C LEU A 96 -14.02 -4.46 15.65
N MET A 97 -14.44 -3.41 14.93
CA MET A 97 -14.85 -3.53 13.52
C MET A 97 -13.96 -2.65 12.66
N ASP A 98 -13.08 -3.28 11.87
CA ASP A 98 -12.28 -2.60 10.87
C ASP A 98 -13.07 -2.46 9.55
N GLU A 99 -12.88 -1.35 8.83
CA GLU A 99 -13.63 -1.00 7.61
C GLU A 99 -15.15 -1.10 7.78
N SER A 100 -15.67 -0.58 8.89
CA SER A 100 -17.05 -0.76 9.34
C SER A 100 -18.11 -0.25 8.35
N HIS A 101 -17.76 0.67 7.45
CA HIS A 101 -18.64 1.14 6.38
C HIS A 101 -19.18 -0.02 5.50
N ARG A 102 -18.44 -1.13 5.39
CA ARG A 102 -18.84 -2.32 4.61
C ARG A 102 -19.90 -3.17 5.29
N TYR A 103 -20.03 -3.05 6.59
CA TYR A 103 -20.97 -3.87 7.39
C TYR A 103 -22.34 -3.20 7.53
N ARG A 104 -22.50 -2.01 7.01
CA ARG A 104 -23.74 -1.22 7.11
C ARG A 104 -24.87 -1.68 6.18
N ALA A 105 -24.63 -2.70 5.32
CA ALA A 105 -25.73 -3.37 4.65
C ALA A 105 -26.67 -4.05 5.67
N SER A 106 -27.96 -4.09 5.38
CA SER A 106 -29.01 -4.52 6.33
C SER A 106 -28.79 -5.89 6.99
N ALA A 107 -28.16 -6.83 6.29
CA ALA A 107 -27.82 -8.15 6.83
C ALA A 107 -26.66 -8.10 7.84
N GLY A 108 -25.61 -7.29 7.54
CA GLY A 108 -24.46 -7.10 8.43
C GLY A 108 -24.87 -6.44 9.75
N VAL A 109 -25.63 -5.35 9.68
CA VAL A 109 -26.13 -4.64 10.86
C VAL A 109 -26.98 -5.56 11.75
N ARG A 110 -27.83 -6.38 11.16
CA ARG A 110 -28.65 -7.34 11.94
C ARG A 110 -27.77 -8.34 12.67
N ALA A 111 -26.81 -8.96 12.00
CA ALA A 111 -25.94 -9.96 12.63
C ALA A 111 -25.09 -9.34 13.77
N ILE A 112 -24.59 -8.12 13.59
CA ILE A 112 -23.86 -7.40 14.64
C ILE A 112 -24.76 -7.11 15.84
N ASN A 113 -25.99 -6.66 15.61
CA ASN A 113 -26.96 -6.37 16.68
C ASN A 113 -27.41 -7.65 17.42
N GLU A 114 -27.52 -8.79 16.73
CA GLU A 114 -27.84 -10.09 17.34
C GLU A 114 -26.75 -10.56 18.31
N LEU A 115 -25.48 -10.16 18.12
CA LEU A 115 -24.37 -10.46 19.05
C LEU A 115 -24.48 -9.72 20.39
N LYS A 116 -25.30 -8.67 20.49
CA LYS A 116 -25.54 -7.87 21.71
C LYS A 116 -24.27 -7.46 22.46
N PRO A 117 -23.28 -6.88 21.80
CA PRO A 117 -22.03 -6.52 22.47
C PRO A 117 -22.24 -5.49 23.56
N LEU A 118 -21.45 -5.60 24.65
CA LEU A 118 -21.38 -4.57 25.70
C LEU A 118 -20.87 -3.24 25.14
N PHE A 119 -19.88 -3.32 24.22
CA PHE A 119 -19.26 -2.19 23.58
C PHE A 119 -18.85 -2.54 22.14
N GLY A 120 -18.98 -1.57 21.23
CA GLY A 120 -18.52 -1.68 19.85
C GLY A 120 -17.68 -0.49 19.45
N LEU A 121 -16.46 -0.72 18.97
CA LEU A 121 -15.61 0.28 18.37
C LEU A 121 -15.50 0.03 16.86
N GLU A 122 -15.88 1.05 16.08
CA GLU A 122 -15.82 1.04 14.63
C GLU A 122 -14.64 1.89 14.15
N VAL A 123 -13.82 1.33 13.29
CA VAL A 123 -12.69 2.02 12.63
C VAL A 123 -12.95 2.05 11.13
N THR A 124 -12.88 3.22 10.51
CA THR A 124 -13.08 3.40 9.08
C THR A 124 -12.47 4.70 8.57
N ALA A 125 -11.97 4.69 7.36
CA ALA A 125 -11.55 5.91 6.65
C ALA A 125 -12.75 6.69 6.07
N THR A 126 -13.92 6.06 5.94
CA THR A 126 -15.13 6.63 5.34
C THR A 126 -16.33 6.49 6.29
N PRO A 127 -16.48 7.41 7.28
CA PRO A 127 -17.52 7.30 8.30
C PRO A 127 -18.91 7.72 7.78
N PHE A 128 -19.30 7.20 6.63
CA PHE A 128 -20.63 7.42 6.02
C PHE A 128 -21.07 6.19 5.23
N VAL A 129 -22.36 6.10 4.99
CA VAL A 129 -23.00 5.08 4.15
C VAL A 129 -23.55 5.74 2.90
N GLU A 130 -23.21 5.22 1.74
CA GLU A 130 -23.79 5.67 0.49
C GLU A 130 -25.28 5.32 0.44
N SER A 131 -26.11 6.29 0.11
CA SER A 131 -27.54 6.10 -0.11
C SER A 131 -27.99 6.75 -1.41
N SER A 132 -29.18 6.38 -1.90
CA SER A 132 -29.80 6.99 -3.09
C SER A 132 -30.04 8.50 -2.95
N ARG A 133 -30.01 9.04 -1.73
CA ARG A 133 -30.18 10.46 -1.42
C ARG A 133 -28.87 11.17 -1.07
N GLY A 134 -27.74 10.50 -1.25
CA GLY A 134 -26.39 10.96 -0.89
C GLY A 134 -25.82 10.26 0.35
N PRO A 135 -24.57 10.58 0.73
CA PRO A 135 -23.89 9.96 1.85
C PRO A 135 -24.57 10.32 3.20
N VAL A 136 -24.78 9.30 4.02
CA VAL A 136 -25.34 9.44 5.38
C VAL A 136 -24.21 9.24 6.37
N PRO A 137 -23.82 10.25 7.16
CA PRO A 137 -22.72 10.13 8.11
C PRO A 137 -23.04 9.17 9.26
N PHE A 138 -22.00 8.56 9.82
CA PHE A 138 -22.13 7.76 11.03
C PHE A 138 -22.54 8.64 12.21
N LYS A 139 -23.27 8.03 13.15
CA LYS A 139 -23.57 8.64 14.44
C LYS A 139 -22.47 8.29 15.43
N ASN A 140 -22.30 9.13 16.46
CA ASN A 140 -21.35 8.90 17.56
C ASN A 140 -19.89 8.76 17.10
N VAL A 141 -19.45 9.57 16.14
CA VAL A 141 -18.04 9.69 15.78
C VAL A 141 -17.32 10.31 16.98
N VAL A 142 -16.52 9.51 17.70
CA VAL A 142 -15.83 9.91 18.93
C VAL A 142 -14.45 10.49 18.67
N MET A 143 -13.86 10.15 17.53
CA MET A 143 -12.56 10.65 17.08
C MET A 143 -12.54 10.75 15.57
N ASP A 144 -12.08 11.88 15.07
CA ASP A 144 -11.75 12.11 13.67
C ASP A 144 -10.26 12.47 13.59
N TYR A 145 -9.52 11.72 12.77
CA TYR A 145 -8.09 11.93 12.55
C TYR A 145 -7.82 11.99 11.04
N PRO A 146 -8.07 13.13 10.42
CA PRO A 146 -7.95 13.28 8.98
C PRO A 146 -6.49 13.14 8.52
N LEU A 147 -6.31 12.72 7.27
CA LEU A 147 -4.99 12.53 6.67
C LEU A 147 -4.11 13.79 6.73
N ALA A 148 -4.71 14.97 6.57
CA ALA A 148 -4.00 16.24 6.73
C ALA A 148 -3.32 16.36 8.10
N ARG A 149 -4.01 15.96 9.17
CA ARG A 149 -3.46 15.92 10.53
C ARG A 149 -2.33 14.91 10.68
N ALA A 150 -2.50 13.70 10.12
CA ALA A 150 -1.45 12.68 10.13
C ALA A 150 -0.19 13.13 9.38
N MET A 151 -0.37 13.94 8.32
CA MET A 151 0.74 14.57 7.61
C MET A 151 1.43 15.65 8.45
N GLU A 152 0.68 16.51 9.14
CA GLU A 152 1.22 17.53 10.05
C GLU A 152 2.00 16.90 11.21
N ASP A 153 1.43 15.86 11.82
CA ASP A 153 2.04 15.13 12.94
C ASP A 153 3.21 14.22 12.50
N GLY A 154 3.47 14.08 11.20
CA GLY A 154 4.62 13.33 10.67
C GLY A 154 4.49 11.80 10.69
N PHE A 155 3.27 11.28 10.77
CA PHE A 155 3.02 9.82 10.79
C PHE A 155 2.96 9.17 9.41
N VAL A 156 2.92 9.97 8.36
CA VAL A 156 2.80 9.49 6.98
C VAL A 156 3.73 10.24 6.04
N LYS A 157 4.01 9.66 4.86
CA LYS A 157 4.69 10.36 3.77
C LYS A 157 3.88 11.56 3.30
N GLU A 158 4.56 12.49 2.65
CA GLU A 158 3.94 13.65 2.01
C GLU A 158 3.57 13.33 0.56
N PRO A 159 2.29 13.26 0.20
CA PRO A 159 1.91 13.06 -1.18
C PRO A 159 2.21 14.32 -2.00
N ALA A 160 2.79 14.11 -3.18
CA ALA A 160 3.10 15.17 -4.12
C ALA A 160 2.56 14.84 -5.51
N VAL A 161 1.84 15.77 -6.09
CA VAL A 161 1.40 15.66 -7.48
C VAL A 161 2.49 16.20 -8.39
N VAL A 162 2.83 15.42 -9.40
CA VAL A 162 3.96 15.69 -10.30
C VAL A 162 3.45 16.01 -11.70
N THR A 163 3.96 17.09 -12.28
CA THR A 163 3.77 17.44 -13.69
C THR A 163 5.07 17.95 -14.31
N GLN A 164 5.10 18.04 -15.64
CA GLN A 164 6.18 18.74 -16.34
C GLN A 164 5.90 20.24 -16.42
N ARG A 165 6.96 21.05 -16.47
CA ARG A 165 6.87 22.49 -16.71
C ARG A 165 6.18 22.76 -18.05
N ASN A 166 5.15 23.58 -18.06
CA ASN A 166 4.36 23.96 -19.25
C ASN A 166 3.76 22.77 -19.99
N PHE A 167 3.43 21.66 -19.30
CA PHE A 167 2.77 20.53 -19.94
C PHE A 167 1.38 20.91 -20.46
N SER A 168 1.09 20.54 -21.70
CA SER A 168 -0.22 20.72 -22.32
C SER A 168 -0.71 19.37 -22.85
N ALA A 169 -1.70 18.79 -22.21
CA ALA A 169 -2.28 17.51 -22.64
C ALA A 169 -2.86 17.60 -24.07
N SER A 170 -3.39 18.75 -24.46
CA SER A 170 -3.97 18.95 -25.79
C SER A 170 -2.94 18.99 -26.95
N ALA A 171 -1.65 19.09 -26.62
CA ALA A 171 -0.56 19.05 -27.61
C ALA A 171 -0.07 17.61 -27.90
N HIS A 172 -0.63 16.60 -27.24
CA HIS A 172 -0.19 15.21 -27.32
C HIS A 172 -1.38 14.27 -27.60
N THR A 173 -1.10 13.12 -28.19
CA THR A 173 -2.10 12.04 -28.24
C THR A 173 -2.27 11.41 -26.85
N PRO A 174 -3.38 10.72 -26.56
CA PRO A 174 -3.55 10.01 -25.29
C PRO A 174 -2.41 9.00 -25.03
N GLU A 175 -1.93 8.32 -26.05
CA GLU A 175 -0.82 7.37 -26.00
C GLU A 175 0.51 8.06 -25.65
N ASP A 176 0.76 9.24 -26.23
CA ASP A 176 1.95 10.04 -25.89
C ASP A 176 1.90 10.51 -24.43
N VAL A 177 0.74 10.97 -23.95
CA VAL A 177 0.57 11.35 -22.54
C VAL A 177 0.85 10.18 -21.61
N GLU A 178 0.36 8.97 -21.92
CA GLU A 178 0.63 7.77 -21.12
C GLU A 178 2.12 7.44 -21.11
N LYS A 179 2.79 7.51 -22.27
CA LYS A 179 4.22 7.24 -22.38
C LYS A 179 5.02 8.26 -21.58
N ILE A 180 4.73 9.55 -21.68
CA ILE A 180 5.40 10.62 -20.92
C ILE A 180 5.21 10.40 -19.41
N LYS A 181 3.99 10.07 -18.97
CA LYS A 181 3.73 9.77 -17.55
C LYS A 181 4.55 8.58 -17.06
N LEU A 182 4.66 7.54 -17.87
CA LEU A 182 5.41 6.34 -17.52
C LEU A 182 6.92 6.64 -17.44
N GLU A 183 7.48 7.34 -18.43
CA GLU A 183 8.89 7.73 -18.45
C GLU A 183 9.25 8.64 -17.27
N ASP A 184 8.42 9.61 -16.94
CA ASP A 184 8.63 10.48 -15.78
C ASP A 184 8.47 9.72 -14.46
N GLY A 185 7.54 8.77 -14.38
CA GLY A 185 7.40 7.89 -13.23
C GLY A 185 8.64 7.06 -12.97
N VAL A 186 9.23 6.51 -14.01
CA VAL A 186 10.49 5.75 -13.93
C VAL A 186 11.67 6.66 -13.60
N ARG A 187 11.74 7.87 -14.17
CA ARG A 187 12.79 8.85 -13.82
C ARG A 187 12.76 9.21 -12.34
N LEU A 188 11.57 9.46 -11.79
CA LEU A 188 11.39 9.69 -10.36
C LEU A 188 11.78 8.48 -9.51
N HIS A 189 11.44 7.28 -9.96
CA HIS A 189 11.82 6.03 -9.30
C HIS A 189 13.34 5.88 -9.22
N GLU A 190 14.06 6.08 -10.31
CA GLU A 190 15.53 5.99 -10.32
C GLU A 190 16.16 7.04 -9.40
N THR A 191 15.64 8.27 -9.38
CA THR A 191 16.08 9.30 -8.43
C THR A 191 15.82 8.86 -6.99
N THR A 192 14.62 8.36 -6.70
CA THR A 192 14.26 7.89 -5.35
C THR A 192 15.13 6.73 -4.87
N LYS A 193 15.54 5.81 -5.76
CA LYS A 193 16.48 4.72 -5.43
C LYS A 193 17.81 5.27 -4.93
N VAL A 194 18.36 6.26 -5.61
CA VAL A 194 19.64 6.89 -5.24
C VAL A 194 19.51 7.57 -3.88
N GLU A 195 18.45 8.34 -3.67
CA GLU A 195 18.22 9.07 -2.42
C GLU A 195 18.04 8.12 -1.22
N LEU A 196 17.27 7.04 -1.38
CA LEU A 196 17.08 6.03 -0.34
C LEU A 196 18.39 5.30 0.00
N LEU A 197 19.19 4.96 -1.01
CA LEU A 197 20.49 4.34 -0.81
C LEU A 197 21.46 5.29 -0.08
N THR A 198 21.50 6.55 -0.48
CA THR A 198 22.33 7.58 0.15
C THR A 198 21.93 7.77 1.60
N TYR A 199 20.63 7.97 1.85
CA TYR A 199 20.11 8.12 3.21
C TYR A 199 20.45 6.93 4.10
N ALA A 200 20.25 5.70 3.59
CA ALA A 200 20.54 4.48 4.36
C ALA A 200 22.02 4.36 4.74
N ARG A 201 22.92 4.71 3.82
CA ARG A 201 24.38 4.69 4.07
C ARG A 201 24.81 5.74 5.08
N GLU A 202 24.30 6.97 4.97
CA GLU A 202 24.65 8.08 5.86
C GLU A 202 24.12 7.87 7.28
N ASN A 203 22.98 7.21 7.44
CA ASN A 203 22.32 7.02 8.73
C ASN A 203 22.48 5.61 9.32
N GLY A 204 23.16 4.69 8.63
CA GLY A 204 23.38 3.32 9.12
C GLY A 204 22.08 2.52 9.29
N VAL A 205 21.06 2.80 8.46
CA VAL A 205 19.77 2.11 8.49
C VAL A 205 19.63 1.15 7.31
N GLN A 206 18.61 0.28 7.36
CA GLN A 206 18.34 -0.65 6.27
C GLN A 206 18.00 0.08 4.97
N VAL A 207 18.55 -0.41 3.86
CA VAL A 207 18.20 0.11 2.52
C VAL A 207 16.76 -0.29 2.17
N VAL A 208 15.98 0.70 1.79
CA VAL A 208 14.62 0.51 1.28
C VAL A 208 14.66 0.46 -0.24
N LYS A 209 14.16 -0.61 -0.83
CA LYS A 209 14.02 -0.75 -2.28
C LYS A 209 12.65 -0.20 -2.71
N PRO A 210 12.56 0.96 -3.36
CA PRO A 210 11.29 1.51 -3.81
C PRO A 210 10.71 0.73 -4.99
N PHE A 211 9.41 0.85 -5.21
CA PHE A 211 8.77 0.40 -6.44
C PHE A 211 7.77 1.44 -6.97
N VAL A 212 7.40 1.27 -8.24
CA VAL A 212 6.41 2.08 -8.96
C VAL A 212 5.10 1.29 -9.06
N LEU A 213 3.98 1.94 -8.74
CA LEU A 213 2.65 1.40 -8.99
C LEU A 213 2.06 2.06 -10.24
N VAL A 214 1.84 1.29 -11.29
CA VAL A 214 1.16 1.72 -12.52
C VAL A 214 -0.29 1.24 -12.48
N ILE A 215 -1.24 2.17 -12.63
CA ILE A 215 -2.66 1.85 -12.63
C ILE A 215 -3.15 1.81 -14.08
N ALA A 216 -3.36 0.62 -14.62
CA ALA A 216 -3.82 0.41 -15.97
C ALA A 216 -5.36 0.53 -16.08
N ARG A 217 -5.87 0.72 -17.31
CA ARG A 217 -7.30 0.82 -17.61
C ARG A 217 -8.02 -0.52 -17.45
N ASP A 218 -7.42 -1.55 -18.03
CA ASP A 218 -7.94 -2.92 -18.09
C ASP A 218 -6.78 -3.94 -18.21
N THR A 219 -7.11 -5.20 -18.24
CA THR A 219 -6.14 -6.31 -18.30
C THR A 219 -5.35 -6.34 -19.60
N THR A 220 -5.98 -5.98 -20.73
CA THR A 220 -5.31 -5.90 -22.03
C THR A 220 -4.28 -4.78 -22.04
N HIS A 221 -4.65 -3.60 -21.56
CA HIS A 221 -3.74 -2.47 -21.42
C HIS A 221 -2.59 -2.82 -20.46
N ALA A 222 -2.85 -3.49 -19.35
CA ALA A 222 -1.82 -3.93 -18.41
C ALA A 222 -0.79 -4.86 -19.07
N ALA A 223 -1.24 -5.80 -19.92
CA ALA A 223 -0.36 -6.70 -20.66
C ALA A 223 0.48 -5.93 -21.71
N GLN A 224 -0.10 -4.97 -22.40
CA GLN A 224 0.62 -4.11 -23.35
C GLN A 224 1.69 -3.27 -22.64
N LEU A 225 1.36 -2.67 -21.51
CA LEU A 225 2.31 -1.91 -20.68
C LEU A 225 3.45 -2.79 -20.18
N LYS A 226 3.15 -4.01 -19.72
CA LYS A 226 4.19 -4.96 -19.31
C LYS A 226 5.15 -5.26 -20.44
N THR A 227 4.62 -5.59 -21.62
CA THR A 227 5.42 -5.87 -22.83
C THR A 227 6.29 -4.66 -23.22
N LEU A 228 5.74 -3.46 -23.17
CA LEU A 228 6.48 -2.22 -23.45
C LEU A 228 7.62 -2.00 -22.45
N ILE A 229 7.34 -2.10 -21.14
CA ILE A 229 8.29 -1.81 -20.07
C ILE A 229 9.44 -2.84 -20.05
N GLU A 230 9.15 -4.09 -20.36
CA GLU A 230 10.15 -5.15 -20.42
C GLU A 230 10.94 -5.20 -21.76
N SER A 231 10.54 -4.40 -22.76
CA SER A 231 11.21 -4.37 -24.07
C SER A 231 12.50 -3.56 -24.06
N ASP A 232 13.40 -3.87 -25.00
CA ASP A 232 14.64 -3.10 -25.22
C ASP A 232 14.38 -1.63 -25.61
N ALA A 233 13.21 -1.32 -26.15
CA ALA A 233 12.81 0.04 -26.52
C ALA A 233 12.57 0.93 -25.28
N PHE A 234 12.32 0.33 -24.10
CA PHE A 234 12.09 1.04 -22.86
C PHE A 234 13.29 0.91 -21.93
N TYR A 235 14.01 2.00 -21.73
CA TYR A 235 15.21 2.06 -20.89
C TYR A 235 16.23 0.92 -21.17
N GLU A 236 16.39 0.56 -22.45
CA GLU A 236 17.35 -0.47 -22.91
C GLU A 236 17.13 -1.83 -22.22
N GLY A 237 15.88 -2.24 -22.00
CA GLY A 237 15.54 -3.52 -21.37
C GLY A 237 15.85 -3.62 -19.87
N ARG A 238 16.17 -2.51 -19.22
CA ARG A 238 16.56 -2.49 -17.78
C ARG A 238 15.53 -3.12 -16.85
N TYR A 239 14.26 -3.09 -17.23
CA TYR A 239 13.14 -3.57 -16.43
C TYR A 239 12.66 -4.97 -16.83
N ALA A 240 13.34 -5.66 -17.75
CA ALA A 240 13.03 -7.05 -18.08
C ALA A 240 13.09 -7.94 -16.84
N GLY A 241 12.01 -8.70 -16.58
CA GLY A 241 11.86 -9.56 -15.39
C GLY A 241 11.58 -8.82 -14.08
N LYS A 242 11.48 -7.49 -14.09
CA LYS A 242 11.24 -6.67 -12.90
C LYS A 242 9.83 -6.12 -12.81
N VAL A 243 8.93 -6.59 -13.66
CA VAL A 243 7.53 -6.14 -13.75
C VAL A 243 6.61 -7.27 -13.35
N ILE A 244 5.68 -7.00 -12.43
CA ILE A 244 4.55 -7.88 -12.17
C ILE A 244 3.25 -7.21 -12.58
N GLN A 245 2.34 -8.00 -13.15
CA GLN A 245 1.00 -7.59 -13.47
C GLN A 245 0.04 -8.26 -12.51
N VAL A 246 -0.76 -7.44 -11.82
CA VAL A 246 -1.72 -7.86 -10.80
C VAL A 246 -3.13 -7.60 -11.29
N ASP A 247 -3.83 -8.65 -11.67
CA ASP A 247 -5.22 -8.59 -12.11
C ASP A 247 -5.97 -9.89 -11.78
N SER A 248 -7.27 -9.91 -12.04
CA SER A 248 -8.15 -11.05 -11.76
C SER A 248 -8.20 -12.09 -12.89
N SER A 249 -7.42 -11.94 -13.96
CA SER A 249 -7.44 -12.84 -15.11
C SER A 249 -6.63 -14.13 -14.90
N ARG A 250 -5.74 -14.14 -13.91
CA ARG A 250 -4.88 -15.27 -13.60
C ARG A 250 -5.52 -16.20 -12.60
N SER A 251 -5.20 -17.48 -12.69
CA SER A 251 -5.71 -18.52 -11.81
C SER A 251 -4.68 -19.62 -11.56
N GLY A 252 -4.80 -20.33 -10.44
CA GLY A 252 -3.91 -21.44 -10.10
C GLY A 252 -2.47 -20.98 -9.79
N ALA A 253 -1.49 -21.73 -10.28
CA ALA A 253 -0.07 -21.50 -9.97
C ALA A 253 0.44 -20.10 -10.37
N GLU A 254 -0.07 -19.53 -11.47
CA GLU A 254 0.32 -18.18 -11.89
C GLU A 254 -0.20 -17.10 -10.94
N GLU A 255 -1.40 -17.29 -10.37
CA GLU A 255 -1.93 -16.38 -9.36
C GLU A 255 -1.13 -16.48 -8.05
N GLU A 256 -0.76 -17.68 -7.64
CA GLU A 256 0.05 -17.91 -6.43
C GLU A 256 1.45 -17.30 -6.55
N GLU A 257 2.10 -17.46 -7.70
CA GLU A 257 3.40 -16.84 -7.96
C GLU A 257 3.31 -15.31 -7.94
N MET A 258 2.33 -14.74 -8.62
CA MET A 258 2.07 -13.30 -8.63
C MET A 258 1.85 -12.76 -7.22
N ILE A 259 1.03 -13.42 -6.41
CA ILE A 259 0.75 -13.03 -5.02
C ILE A 259 2.03 -13.13 -4.18
N THR A 260 2.81 -14.20 -4.34
CA THR A 260 4.06 -14.40 -3.62
C THR A 260 5.04 -13.27 -3.91
N ARG A 261 5.25 -12.91 -5.17
CA ARG A 261 6.11 -11.79 -5.57
C ARG A 261 5.59 -10.45 -5.08
N LEU A 262 4.26 -10.24 -5.13
CA LEU A 262 3.64 -9.01 -4.64
C LEU A 262 3.83 -8.84 -3.12
N LEU A 263 3.71 -9.91 -2.36
CA LEU A 263 3.94 -9.89 -0.90
C LEU A 263 5.42 -9.71 -0.55
N ALA A 264 6.31 -10.18 -1.41
CA ALA A 264 7.76 -10.07 -1.23
C ALA A 264 8.35 -8.76 -1.76
N VAL A 265 7.54 -7.83 -2.30
CA VAL A 265 8.05 -6.60 -2.97
C VAL A 265 8.92 -5.70 -2.07
N GLU A 266 8.77 -5.80 -0.75
CA GLU A 266 9.63 -5.13 0.23
C GLU A 266 10.99 -5.83 0.43
N ASN A 267 11.10 -7.10 0.03
CA ASN A 267 12.35 -7.84 0.16
C ASN A 267 13.37 -7.32 -0.86
N VAL A 268 14.59 -7.12 -0.42
CA VAL A 268 15.69 -6.64 -1.27
C VAL A 268 16.03 -7.63 -2.38
N ASP A 269 15.86 -8.94 -2.12
CA ASP A 269 16.16 -10.01 -3.07
C ASP A 269 15.06 -10.22 -4.14
N GLU A 270 13.85 -9.70 -3.93
CA GLU A 270 12.79 -9.74 -4.94
C GLU A 270 13.09 -8.71 -6.04
N PRO A 271 13.23 -9.10 -7.32
CA PRO A 271 13.64 -8.19 -8.38
C PRO A 271 12.60 -7.16 -8.79
N THR A 272 11.34 -7.31 -8.38
CA THR A 272 10.23 -6.44 -8.81
C THR A 272 10.47 -4.98 -8.44
N GLU A 273 10.43 -4.12 -9.46
CA GLU A 273 10.54 -2.66 -9.33
C GLU A 273 9.28 -1.94 -9.83
N ILE A 274 8.45 -2.60 -10.65
CA ILE A 274 7.21 -2.03 -11.20
C ILE A 274 6.07 -3.01 -11.01
N VAL A 275 4.98 -2.52 -10.42
CA VAL A 275 3.73 -3.27 -10.24
C VAL A 275 2.66 -2.62 -11.11
N ILE A 276 2.15 -3.36 -12.10
CA ILE A 276 1.03 -2.91 -12.94
C ILE A 276 -0.26 -3.51 -12.38
N HIS A 277 -1.27 -2.67 -12.19
CA HIS A 277 -2.51 -3.06 -11.55
C HIS A 277 -3.74 -2.53 -12.31
N VAL A 278 -4.82 -3.33 -12.39
CA VAL A 278 -6.02 -2.97 -13.16
C VAL A 278 -7.14 -2.44 -12.27
N ASN A 279 -7.53 -3.21 -11.29
CA ASN A 279 -8.53 -2.85 -10.30
C ASN A 279 -7.87 -2.82 -8.94
N MET A 280 -8.47 -2.14 -7.95
CA MET A 280 -7.87 -1.96 -6.63
C MET A 280 -7.15 -3.22 -6.15
N LEU A 281 -5.87 -3.06 -5.80
CA LEU A 281 -5.10 -4.11 -5.12
C LEU A 281 -5.93 -4.67 -3.97
N LYS A 282 -5.96 -6.00 -3.84
CA LYS A 282 -6.73 -6.69 -2.80
C LYS A 282 -6.47 -6.03 -1.44
N GLU A 283 -7.50 -5.90 -0.65
CA GLU A 283 -7.39 -5.41 0.71
C GLU A 283 -6.36 -6.22 1.51
N GLY A 284 -5.65 -5.54 2.40
CA GLY A 284 -4.63 -6.18 3.22
C GLY A 284 -3.22 -6.16 2.63
N TRP A 285 -3.01 -5.72 1.39
CA TRP A 285 -1.65 -5.46 0.89
C TRP A 285 -1.10 -4.19 1.53
N ASP A 286 -0.07 -4.35 2.31
CA ASP A 286 0.48 -3.37 3.24
C ASP A 286 1.98 -3.24 3.01
N VAL A 287 2.40 -2.16 2.40
CA VAL A 287 3.80 -1.92 2.03
C VAL A 287 4.25 -0.51 2.42
N THR A 288 5.52 -0.37 2.76
CA THR A 288 6.14 0.90 3.14
C THR A 288 6.97 1.51 2.02
N ASN A 289 7.28 0.72 1.00
CA ASN A 289 8.23 1.04 -0.07
C ASN A 289 7.59 1.50 -1.40
N LEU A 290 6.30 1.83 -1.40
CA LEU A 290 5.65 2.50 -2.54
C LEU A 290 6.03 4.00 -2.54
N TYR A 291 6.66 4.45 -3.63
CA TYR A 291 7.16 5.84 -3.76
C TYR A 291 6.65 6.58 -4.97
N THR A 292 6.19 5.87 -5.99
CA THR A 292 5.71 6.50 -7.22
C THR A 292 4.45 5.80 -7.70
N ILE A 293 3.42 6.58 -8.02
CA ILE A 293 2.16 6.11 -8.60
C ILE A 293 2.00 6.76 -9.96
N VAL A 294 1.75 5.95 -10.99
CA VAL A 294 1.50 6.39 -12.37
C VAL A 294 0.10 5.95 -12.78
N PRO A 295 -0.91 6.81 -12.62
CA PRO A 295 -2.28 6.51 -13.02
C PRO A 295 -2.44 6.72 -14.53
N LEU A 296 -2.70 5.64 -15.28
CA LEU A 296 -2.98 5.65 -16.71
C LEU A 296 -4.46 5.40 -17.02
N ARG A 297 -5.26 5.22 -15.99
CA ARG A 297 -6.71 5.08 -16.08
C ARG A 297 -7.39 6.43 -15.86
N ALA A 298 -8.43 6.71 -16.62
CA ALA A 298 -9.29 7.86 -16.35
C ALA A 298 -10.05 7.62 -15.03
N ALA A 299 -9.70 8.36 -14.01
CA ALA A 299 -10.39 8.42 -12.73
C ALA A 299 -10.60 9.89 -12.37
N ASN A 300 -11.66 10.21 -11.62
CA ASN A 300 -11.73 11.56 -11.07
C ASN A 300 -10.63 11.76 -10.02
N ALA A 301 -10.22 13.01 -9.82
CA ALA A 301 -9.13 13.36 -8.94
C ALA A 301 -9.31 12.79 -7.53
N ARG A 302 -10.51 12.89 -6.97
CA ARG A 302 -10.85 12.41 -5.64
C ARG A 302 -10.64 10.91 -5.48
N THR A 303 -11.19 10.10 -6.39
CA THR A 303 -11.03 8.64 -6.35
C THR A 303 -9.57 8.23 -6.47
N LEU A 304 -8.81 8.91 -7.34
CA LEU A 304 -7.39 8.65 -7.52
C LEU A 304 -6.61 8.93 -6.21
N ILE A 305 -6.91 10.03 -5.58
CA ILE A 305 -6.30 10.44 -4.32
C ILE A 305 -6.63 9.44 -3.20
N GLU A 306 -7.91 9.18 -2.96
CA GLU A 306 -8.35 8.35 -1.84
C GLU A 306 -7.85 6.89 -1.94
N GLN A 307 -7.91 6.32 -3.14
CA GLN A 307 -7.58 4.91 -3.35
C GLN A 307 -6.09 4.62 -3.50
N SER A 308 -5.34 5.55 -4.12
CA SER A 308 -3.92 5.33 -4.42
C SER A 308 -3.02 5.83 -3.29
N ILE A 309 -3.38 6.94 -2.68
CA ILE A 309 -2.53 7.60 -1.67
C ILE A 309 -2.47 6.79 -0.38
N GLY A 310 -3.59 6.30 0.14
CA GLY A 310 -3.65 5.63 1.43
C GLY A 310 -2.64 4.49 1.61
N ARG A 311 -2.30 3.78 0.54
CA ARG A 311 -1.33 2.67 0.57
C ARG A 311 0.12 3.13 0.50
N GLY A 312 0.40 4.20 -0.25
CA GLY A 312 1.75 4.72 -0.44
C GLY A 312 2.28 5.60 0.69
N LEU A 313 1.44 5.96 1.65
CA LEU A 313 1.79 6.94 2.68
C LEU A 313 2.57 6.38 3.87
N ARG A 314 2.75 5.06 3.98
CA ARG A 314 3.49 4.49 5.11
C ARG A 314 4.96 4.81 5.06
N LEU A 315 5.50 5.18 6.21
CA LEU A 315 6.91 5.52 6.37
C LEU A 315 7.75 4.25 6.55
N PRO A 316 8.80 4.02 5.74
CA PRO A 316 9.61 2.80 5.80
C PRO A 316 10.40 2.68 7.11
N TYR A 317 10.74 3.80 7.72
CA TYR A 317 11.50 3.86 8.98
C TYR A 317 10.61 4.16 10.20
N GLY A 318 9.28 4.07 10.06
CA GLY A 318 8.31 4.33 11.12
C GLY A 318 8.16 5.78 11.55
N LYS A 319 9.01 6.68 11.02
CA LYS A 319 8.99 8.13 11.25
C LYS A 319 9.52 8.86 10.03
N ARG A 320 9.21 10.15 9.91
CA ARG A 320 9.83 11.01 8.89
C ARG A 320 11.30 11.17 9.13
N THR A 321 12.04 11.22 8.05
CA THR A 321 13.50 11.37 8.04
C THR A 321 13.94 12.83 7.94
N GLY A 322 13.07 13.72 7.46
CA GLY A 322 13.38 15.09 7.10
C GLY A 322 13.98 15.24 5.68
N VAL A 323 14.28 14.13 5.01
CA VAL A 323 14.75 14.13 3.62
C VAL A 323 13.55 14.03 2.69
N ALA A 324 13.29 15.10 1.94
CA ALA A 324 12.08 15.24 1.12
C ALA A 324 11.87 14.08 0.13
N ALA A 325 12.91 13.53 -0.47
CA ALA A 325 12.82 12.43 -1.41
C ALA A 325 12.48 11.09 -0.71
N VAL A 326 12.92 10.91 0.54
CA VAL A 326 12.64 9.72 1.36
C VAL A 326 11.24 9.76 1.95
N ASP A 327 10.75 10.96 2.29
CA ASP A 327 9.48 11.15 2.97
C ASP A 327 8.31 11.45 2.01
N ARG A 328 8.52 11.37 0.68
CA ARG A 328 7.54 11.79 -0.33
C ARG A 328 6.99 10.62 -1.12
N LEU A 329 5.67 10.68 -1.41
CA LEU A 329 5.00 9.83 -2.38
C LEU A 329 4.68 10.66 -3.63
N ASN A 330 5.22 10.27 -4.80
CA ASN A 330 5.02 10.98 -6.05
C ASN A 330 3.81 10.40 -6.81
N ILE A 331 2.92 11.26 -7.32
CA ILE A 331 1.78 10.90 -8.15
C ILE A 331 1.93 11.62 -9.48
N VAL A 332 2.22 10.88 -10.53
CA VAL A 332 2.46 11.45 -11.88
C VAL A 332 1.13 11.66 -12.59
N ALA A 333 0.68 12.90 -12.69
CA ALA A 333 -0.66 13.22 -13.16
C ALA A 333 -0.68 14.47 -14.06
N HIS A 334 0.11 14.46 -15.12
CA HIS A 334 0.27 15.63 -16.01
C HIS A 334 -1.05 16.17 -16.57
N ASP A 335 -1.91 15.26 -17.04
CA ASP A 335 -3.21 15.56 -17.64
C ASP A 335 -4.29 15.95 -16.63
N LYS A 336 -4.11 15.59 -15.35
CA LYS A 336 -5.06 15.82 -14.26
C LYS A 336 -4.49 16.73 -13.15
N PHE A 337 -3.32 17.31 -13.38
CA PHE A 337 -2.59 18.06 -12.36
C PHE A 337 -3.45 19.17 -11.73
N GLN A 338 -4.06 20.03 -12.56
CA GLN A 338 -4.85 21.15 -12.04
C GLN A 338 -6.11 20.66 -11.31
N GLU A 339 -6.81 19.68 -11.86
CA GLU A 339 -8.00 19.09 -11.24
C GLU A 339 -7.69 18.53 -9.83
N ILE A 340 -6.55 17.84 -9.69
CA ILE A 340 -6.12 17.26 -8.42
C ILE A 340 -5.72 18.35 -7.42
N ILE A 341 -5.03 19.39 -7.87
CA ILE A 341 -4.66 20.51 -7.00
C ILE A 341 -5.89 21.29 -6.54
N ASP A 342 -6.83 21.54 -7.43
CA ASP A 342 -8.06 22.24 -7.10
C ASP A 342 -8.90 21.46 -6.07
N GLU A 343 -9.01 20.14 -6.24
CA GLU A 343 -9.67 19.25 -5.27
C GLU A 343 -8.97 19.25 -3.90
N ALA A 344 -7.64 19.18 -3.88
CA ALA A 344 -6.87 19.21 -2.65
C ALA A 344 -6.93 20.56 -1.91
N ASN A 345 -7.18 21.64 -2.63
CA ASN A 345 -7.29 23.00 -2.06
C ASN A 345 -8.71 23.34 -1.58
N ARG A 346 -9.68 22.48 -1.79
CA ARG A 346 -11.01 22.69 -1.20
C ARG A 346 -10.94 22.77 0.31
N GLY A 347 -11.77 23.60 0.91
CA GLY A 347 -11.78 23.81 2.37
C GLY A 347 -12.11 22.56 3.17
N ASP A 348 -12.85 21.62 2.57
CA ASP A 348 -13.28 20.33 3.13
C ASP A 348 -12.37 19.14 2.71
N SER A 349 -11.30 19.42 1.98
CA SER A 349 -10.41 18.35 1.52
C SER A 349 -9.63 17.73 2.69
N PRO A 350 -9.68 16.39 2.83
CA PRO A 350 -8.93 15.69 3.88
C PRO A 350 -7.42 15.61 3.60
N ILE A 351 -6.96 16.13 2.45
CA ILE A 351 -5.60 15.94 1.96
C ILE A 351 -4.95 17.28 1.61
N ARG A 352 -3.69 17.44 2.00
CA ARG A 352 -2.79 18.49 1.51
C ARG A 352 -1.79 17.87 0.55
N LEU A 353 -1.64 18.45 -0.65
CA LEU A 353 -0.72 17.95 -1.66
C LEU A 353 0.42 18.94 -1.91
N LYS A 354 1.64 18.44 -1.98
CA LYS A 354 2.77 19.18 -2.52
C LYS A 354 2.74 19.14 -4.04
N GLN A 355 3.34 20.12 -4.67
CA GLN A 355 3.51 20.18 -6.11
C GLN A 355 4.96 19.95 -6.48
N VAL A 356 5.22 19.09 -7.46
CA VAL A 356 6.54 18.85 -8.04
C VAL A 356 6.47 19.10 -9.53
N ILE A 357 7.28 20.05 -10.00
CA ILE A 357 7.36 20.41 -11.41
C ILE A 357 8.69 19.86 -11.96
N LEU A 358 8.59 18.95 -12.91
CA LEU A 358 9.74 18.39 -13.62
C LEU A 358 10.08 19.25 -14.83
N ASP A 359 11.35 19.41 -15.11
CA ASP A 359 11.77 19.90 -16.42
C ASP A 359 11.65 18.77 -17.46
N ALA A 360 11.14 19.12 -18.63
CA ALA A 360 11.06 18.14 -19.73
C ALA A 360 12.46 17.59 -20.02
N PRO A 361 12.60 16.29 -20.37
CA PRO A 361 13.89 15.74 -20.74
C PRO A 361 14.48 16.56 -21.89
N THR A 362 15.66 17.11 -21.68
CA THR A 362 16.37 17.76 -22.79
C THR A 362 17.03 16.71 -23.65
N ALA A 363 17.02 16.90 -24.97
CA ALA A 363 17.69 16.02 -25.93
C ALA A 363 19.22 15.87 -25.67
N PHE A 364 19.73 16.61 -24.71
CA PHE A 364 21.13 16.70 -24.31
C PHE A 364 21.44 16.10 -22.92
N ASP A 365 20.53 15.37 -22.30
CA ASP A 365 20.89 14.56 -21.14
C ASP A 365 21.82 13.41 -21.59
N LYS A 366 23.04 13.81 -21.94
CA LYS A 366 24.13 12.87 -22.19
C LYS A 366 24.33 12.08 -20.91
N LYS A 367 24.19 10.78 -21.00
CA LYS A 367 24.58 9.85 -19.93
C LYS A 367 26.03 10.12 -19.55
N VAL A 368 26.28 10.75 -18.42
CA VAL A 368 27.62 10.83 -17.85
C VAL A 368 27.82 9.51 -17.13
N SER A 369 28.59 8.62 -17.73
CA SER A 369 29.07 7.41 -17.04
C SER A 369 30.06 7.85 -15.98
N VAL A 370 29.60 7.99 -14.74
CA VAL A 370 30.51 8.19 -13.60
C VAL A 370 31.06 6.83 -13.24
N GLN A 371 32.31 6.55 -13.64
CA GLN A 371 33.06 5.44 -13.09
C GLN A 371 33.41 5.77 -11.65
N VAL A 372 32.62 5.24 -10.72
CA VAL A 372 32.96 5.30 -9.30
C VAL A 372 33.99 4.21 -9.03
N GLY A 373 35.26 4.61 -9.00
CA GLY A 373 36.32 3.73 -8.53
C GLY A 373 36.03 3.29 -7.10
N SER A 374 36.06 1.97 -6.84
CA SER A 374 35.89 1.43 -5.50
C SER A 374 37.00 1.95 -4.58
N GLY A 375 36.68 2.82 -3.63
CA GLY A 375 37.62 3.28 -2.62
C GLY A 375 38.21 2.15 -1.74
N ALA A 376 37.58 0.98 -1.75
CA ALA A 376 38.09 -0.21 -1.08
C ALA A 376 39.31 -0.82 -1.83
N ALA A 377 39.32 -0.82 -3.15
CA ALA A 377 40.46 -1.31 -3.93
C ALA A 377 41.71 -0.42 -3.75
N ALA A 378 41.48 0.92 -3.64
CA ALA A 378 42.57 1.84 -3.34
C ALA A 378 43.14 1.66 -1.92
N ARG A 379 42.29 1.37 -0.94
CA ARG A 379 42.71 1.12 0.46
C ARG A 379 43.40 -0.22 0.66
N LEU A 380 43.17 -1.17 -0.23
CA LEU A 380 43.79 -2.50 -0.21
C LEU A 380 45.02 -2.61 -1.11
N GLY A 381 45.44 -1.52 -1.77
CA GLY A 381 46.62 -1.54 -2.66
C GLY A 381 46.46 -2.40 -3.91
N LEU A 382 45.23 -2.68 -4.33
CA LEU A 382 44.89 -3.57 -5.44
C LEU A 382 44.64 -2.84 -6.78
N THR A 383 44.92 -1.55 -6.86
CA THR A 383 44.80 -0.78 -8.10
C THR A 383 46.16 -0.30 -8.55
N ASP A 384 46.61 -0.78 -9.71
CA ASP A 384 47.64 -0.09 -10.49
C ASP A 384 47.11 1.28 -10.88
N ALA A 385 47.82 2.33 -10.54
CA ALA A 385 47.44 3.72 -10.80
C ALA A 385 47.37 3.93 -12.33
N ALA A 386 46.14 3.94 -12.88
CA ALA A 386 45.92 4.50 -14.21
C ALA A 386 46.10 6.04 -14.12
N PRO A 387 46.84 6.67 -15.05
CA PRO A 387 47.10 8.09 -14.99
C PRO A 387 45.79 8.88 -15.09
N ALA A 388 45.63 9.87 -14.21
CA ALA A 388 44.51 10.81 -14.24
C ALA A 388 44.50 11.51 -15.59
N VAL A 389 43.44 11.35 -16.36
CA VAL A 389 43.20 12.14 -17.58
C VAL A 389 42.73 13.52 -17.15
N ASP A 390 43.57 14.51 -17.42
CA ASP A 390 43.26 15.91 -17.15
C ASP A 390 42.04 16.37 -17.98
N PRO A 391 40.94 16.85 -17.36
CA PRO A 391 39.74 17.28 -18.08
C PRO A 391 39.95 18.49 -19.00
N ALA A 392 41.10 19.14 -18.94
CA ALA A 392 41.43 20.31 -19.79
C ALA A 392 41.79 19.97 -21.24
N SER A 393 42.10 18.72 -21.58
CA SER A 393 42.52 18.33 -22.93
C SER A 393 41.39 17.91 -23.88
N ALA A 394 40.15 17.81 -23.40
CA ALA A 394 38.99 17.40 -24.21
C ALA A 394 38.32 18.59 -24.98
N ALA A 395 38.77 19.82 -24.77
CA ALA A 395 38.13 21.01 -25.37
C ALA A 395 38.84 21.50 -26.65
N ALA A 396 39.90 20.83 -27.15
CA ALA A 396 40.76 21.38 -28.22
C ALA A 396 40.62 20.69 -29.59
N HIS A 397 39.69 19.78 -29.83
CA HIS A 397 39.46 19.21 -31.15
C HIS A 397 37.97 19.18 -31.52
N GLY A 398 37.50 20.35 -31.97
CA GLY A 398 36.15 20.52 -32.50
C GLY A 398 36.01 21.84 -33.28
N GLY A 399 36.82 21.97 -34.32
CA GLY A 399 36.79 23.07 -35.27
C GLY A 399 37.41 22.64 -36.59
N GLU A 400 36.59 22.08 -37.48
CA GLU A 400 36.57 22.26 -38.93
C GLU A 400 35.35 21.51 -39.49
#